data_d1bb5d1c3e1402b7715344acacd537cf
#
_entry.id   d1bb5d1c3e1402b7715344acacd537cf
#
_cell.length_a   1.000
_cell.length_b   1.000
_cell.length_c   1.000
_cell.angle_alpha   90.00
_cell.angle_beta   90.00
_cell.angle_gamma   90.00
#
_symmetry.space_group_name_H-M   'P 1'
#
loop_
_entity.id
_entity.type
_entity.pdbx_description
1 polymer ?
#
loop_
_entity_poly.entity_id
_entity_poly.type
_entity_poly.pdbx_seq_one_letter_code
_entity_poly.pdbx_strand_id
1 'polypeptide(L)'
;LVGSEMCIRDSLMSLYQKHPDILCFSCYIWNIEYIERVIREIHKLLPDVPIWLGGPEVSYDSREVLRRLPQVTGVMKGEGEVTFLEVLDHYHGKRDDLSKIPGLTYRNEDEIVETPWRPVMDLSKVPFVYEHIEDFEHKIIYYESSRGCPFSCSYCLSSIDKCLRFRNLSPVYYTHLRAHETLS
;
A
#
# COMPACT_ATOMS: atom_id res chain seq x y z
N LEU A 1 -26.54 2.70 6.96
CA LEU A 1 -25.64 2.05 7.96
C LEU A 1 -25.94 0.55 8.20
N VAL A 2 -26.96 0.00 7.58
CA VAL A 2 -27.20 -1.46 7.53
C VAL A 2 -26.11 -2.20 6.71
N GLY A 3 -25.29 -1.46 5.98
CA GLY A 3 -24.24 -1.98 5.13
C GLY A 3 -22.91 -2.37 5.81
N SER A 4 -22.58 -1.87 7.01
CA SER A 4 -21.22 -2.06 7.53
C SER A 4 -20.95 -3.49 8.03
N GLU A 5 -21.89 -4.14 8.68
CA GLU A 5 -21.71 -5.54 9.13
C GLU A 5 -21.83 -6.53 7.97
N MET A 6 -22.74 -6.29 7.03
CA MET A 6 -22.79 -7.07 5.79
C MET A 6 -21.51 -6.91 4.98
N CYS A 7 -20.98 -5.71 4.84
CA CYS A 7 -19.71 -5.46 4.14
C CYS A 7 -18.52 -6.18 4.79
N ILE A 8 -18.44 -6.24 6.13
CA ILE A 8 -17.36 -6.97 6.82
C ILE A 8 -17.47 -8.47 6.54
N ARG A 9 -18.66 -9.04 6.66
CA ARG A 9 -18.90 -10.47 6.40
C ARG A 9 -18.54 -10.84 4.96
N ASP A 10 -18.95 -10.03 3.98
CA ASP A 10 -18.66 -10.28 2.58
C ASP A 10 -17.16 -10.18 2.30
N SER A 11 -16.47 -9.21 2.92
CA SER A 11 -15.02 -9.08 2.83
C SER A 11 -14.30 -10.29 3.44
N LEU A 12 -14.71 -10.74 4.62
CA LEU A 12 -14.15 -11.94 5.27
C LEU A 12 -14.35 -13.20 4.42
N MET A 13 -15.55 -13.40 3.87
CA MET A 13 -15.85 -14.52 2.98
C MET A 13 -15.00 -14.47 1.72
N SER A 14 -14.88 -13.29 1.10
CA SER A 14 -14.07 -13.11 -0.10
C SER A 14 -12.57 -13.37 0.17
N LEU A 15 -12.03 -12.89 1.28
CA LEU A 15 -10.64 -13.14 1.66
C LEU A 15 -10.39 -14.61 1.97
N TYR A 16 -11.28 -15.24 2.76
CA TYR A 16 -11.16 -16.63 3.13
C TYR A 16 -11.20 -17.58 1.92
N GLN A 17 -12.12 -17.36 0.98
CA GLN A 17 -12.27 -18.17 -0.22
C GLN A 17 -11.08 -18.09 -1.20
N LYS A 18 -10.29 -17.04 -1.11
CA LYS A 18 -9.11 -16.86 -1.97
C LYS A 18 -7.87 -17.62 -1.50
N HIS A 19 -7.90 -18.19 -0.28
CA HIS A 19 -6.77 -18.90 0.33
C HIS A 19 -5.44 -18.14 0.15
N PRO A 20 -5.34 -16.89 0.63
CA PRO A 20 -4.15 -16.07 0.41
C PRO A 20 -2.95 -16.58 1.21
N ASP A 21 -1.76 -16.51 0.60
CA ASP A 21 -0.48 -16.77 1.31
C ASP A 21 -0.05 -15.58 2.15
N ILE A 22 -0.53 -14.38 1.83
CA ILE A 22 -0.25 -13.12 2.54
C ILE A 22 -1.43 -12.16 2.37
N LEU A 23 -1.75 -11.41 3.41
CA LEU A 23 -2.74 -10.34 3.37
C LEU A 23 -2.07 -8.98 3.52
N CYS A 24 -2.34 -8.06 2.61
CA CYS A 24 -1.83 -6.71 2.65
C CYS A 24 -2.97 -5.70 2.57
N PHE A 25 -2.99 -4.73 3.50
CA PHE A 25 -4.01 -3.69 3.57
C PHE A 25 -3.41 -2.31 3.39
N SER A 26 -4.04 -1.48 2.55
CA SER A 26 -3.71 -0.06 2.41
C SER A 26 -4.59 0.77 3.33
N CYS A 27 -3.95 1.44 4.31
CA CYS A 27 -4.60 2.09 5.43
C CYS A 27 -4.63 3.61 5.26
N TYR A 28 -5.83 4.15 5.29
CA TYR A 28 -6.13 5.57 5.22
C TYR A 28 -7.09 5.95 6.35
N ILE A 29 -7.17 7.23 6.67
CA ILE A 29 -8.03 7.76 7.74
C ILE A 29 -9.52 7.35 7.61
N TRP A 30 -10.00 7.14 6.40
CA TRP A 30 -11.40 6.77 6.15
C TRP A 30 -11.67 5.25 6.21
N ASN A 31 -10.65 4.40 6.22
CA ASN A 31 -10.84 2.94 6.20
C ASN A 31 -10.16 2.20 7.35
N ILE A 32 -9.31 2.85 8.15
CA ILE A 32 -8.50 2.19 9.17
C ILE A 32 -9.34 1.42 10.20
N GLU A 33 -10.41 2.02 10.70
CA GLU A 33 -11.30 1.36 11.67
C GLU A 33 -11.94 0.09 11.09
N TYR A 34 -12.34 0.13 9.83
CA TYR A 34 -12.88 -1.01 9.12
C TYR A 34 -11.83 -2.10 8.94
N ILE A 35 -10.63 -1.75 8.51
CA ILE A 35 -9.51 -2.68 8.33
C ILE A 35 -9.14 -3.35 9.65
N GLU A 36 -9.05 -2.61 10.75
CA GLU A 36 -8.77 -3.19 12.07
C GLU A 36 -9.81 -4.23 12.50
N ARG A 37 -11.08 -3.98 12.21
CA ARG A 37 -12.15 -4.96 12.48
C ARG A 37 -12.00 -6.20 11.60
N VAL A 38 -11.72 -6.02 10.31
CA VAL A 38 -11.46 -7.14 9.39
C VAL A 38 -10.26 -7.96 9.83
N ILE A 39 -9.16 -7.34 10.26
CA ILE A 39 -7.95 -8.01 10.73
C ILE A 39 -8.25 -8.89 11.93
N ARG A 40 -8.95 -8.37 12.94
CA ARG A 40 -9.29 -9.13 14.15
C ARG A 40 -10.14 -10.36 13.84
N GLU A 41 -11.03 -10.27 12.87
CA GLU A 41 -11.92 -11.38 12.50
C GLU A 41 -11.24 -12.35 11.51
N ILE A 42 -10.54 -11.87 10.50
CA ILE A 42 -9.89 -12.75 9.52
C ILE A 42 -8.76 -13.58 10.13
N HIS A 43 -8.03 -13.03 11.09
CA HIS A 43 -6.97 -13.76 11.79
C HIS A 43 -7.51 -14.98 12.59
N LYS A 44 -8.77 -14.96 13.03
CA LYS A 44 -9.41 -16.13 13.67
C LYS A 44 -9.64 -17.27 12.67
N LEU A 45 -9.82 -16.93 11.39
CA LEU A 45 -10.07 -17.88 10.31
C LEU A 45 -8.77 -18.33 9.63
N LEU A 46 -7.79 -17.44 9.56
CA LEU A 46 -6.51 -17.63 8.90
C LEU A 46 -5.35 -17.20 9.84
N PRO A 47 -5.11 -17.92 10.95
CA PRO A 47 -4.15 -17.52 11.98
C PRO A 47 -2.69 -17.52 11.49
N ASP A 48 -2.37 -18.38 10.52
CA ASP A 48 -1.01 -18.56 10.01
C ASP A 48 -0.68 -17.62 8.82
N VAL A 49 -1.69 -16.91 8.30
CA VAL A 49 -1.48 -16.01 7.17
C VAL A 49 -0.90 -14.68 7.66
N PRO A 50 0.30 -14.28 7.20
CA PRO A 50 0.91 -13.02 7.60
C PRO A 50 0.09 -11.84 7.09
N ILE A 51 -0.07 -10.84 7.97
CA ILE A 51 -0.83 -9.62 7.70
C ILE A 51 0.11 -8.42 7.71
N TRP A 52 0.15 -7.72 6.60
CA TRP A 52 0.95 -6.51 6.42
C TRP A 52 0.07 -5.28 6.18
N LEU A 53 0.49 -4.16 6.76
CA LEU A 53 -0.18 -2.88 6.56
C LEU A 53 0.75 -1.92 5.81
N GLY A 54 0.16 -1.00 5.09
CA GLY A 54 0.84 0.12 4.45
C GLY A 54 -0.09 1.32 4.34
N GLY A 55 0.42 2.43 3.86
CA GLY A 55 -0.33 3.65 3.67
C GLY A 55 -0.10 4.70 4.77
N PRO A 56 -0.62 5.92 4.57
CA PRO A 56 -0.26 7.07 5.38
C PRO A 56 -0.71 6.95 6.84
N GLU A 57 -1.80 6.26 7.11
CA GLU A 57 -2.40 6.17 8.45
C GLU A 57 -1.59 5.30 9.43
N VAL A 58 -0.71 4.44 8.93
CA VAL A 58 0.07 3.50 9.75
C VAL A 58 1.58 3.72 9.66
N SER A 59 2.03 4.61 8.78
CA SER A 59 3.46 4.77 8.48
C SER A 59 4.24 5.46 9.59
N TYR A 60 3.65 6.44 10.29
CA TYR A 60 4.39 7.32 11.20
C TYR A 60 4.40 6.83 12.64
N ASP A 61 3.40 6.10 13.06
CA ASP A 61 3.27 5.49 14.40
C ASP A 61 3.26 3.95 14.36
N SER A 62 3.97 3.41 13.41
CA SER A 62 3.96 1.97 13.05
C SER A 62 4.24 1.03 14.23
N ARG A 63 5.09 1.43 15.20
CA ARG A 63 5.30 0.65 16.42
C ARG A 63 4.04 0.57 17.28
N GLU A 64 3.32 1.68 17.40
CA GLU A 64 2.08 1.74 18.19
C GLU A 64 0.96 0.95 17.52
N VAL A 65 0.90 1.02 16.19
CA VAL A 65 0.00 0.19 15.38
C VAL A 65 0.24 -1.30 15.67
N LEU A 66 1.49 -1.76 15.66
CA LEU A 66 1.80 -3.15 15.97
C LEU A 66 1.48 -3.51 17.43
N ARG A 67 1.69 -2.62 18.41
CA ARG A 67 1.29 -2.89 19.80
C ARG A 67 -0.22 -3.06 19.93
N ARG A 68 -1.00 -2.23 19.23
CA ARG A 68 -2.47 -2.24 19.25
C ARG A 68 -3.06 -3.42 18.50
N LEU A 69 -2.38 -3.91 17.45
CA LEU A 69 -2.84 -4.98 16.57
C LEU A 69 -1.85 -6.17 16.61
N PRO A 70 -1.94 -7.05 17.62
CA PRO A 70 -1.03 -8.18 17.75
C PRO A 70 -1.13 -9.19 16.60
N GLN A 71 -2.20 -9.16 15.82
CA GLN A 71 -2.41 -10.02 14.64
C GLN A 71 -1.58 -9.58 13.41
N VAL A 72 -1.07 -8.35 13.42
CA VAL A 72 -0.32 -7.79 12.29
C VAL A 72 1.14 -8.21 12.37
N THR A 73 1.67 -8.74 11.29
CA THR A 73 3.07 -9.15 11.13
C THR A 73 3.98 -7.93 11.00
N GLY A 74 3.58 -6.94 10.20
CA GLY A 74 4.38 -5.74 10.02
C GLY A 74 3.68 -4.61 9.25
N VAL A 75 4.37 -3.47 9.25
CA VAL A 75 3.96 -2.24 8.57
C VAL A 75 5.03 -1.84 7.57
N MET A 76 4.64 -1.57 6.35
CA MET A 76 5.46 -0.95 5.30
C MET A 76 5.27 0.56 5.37
N LYS A 77 6.35 1.29 5.74
CA LYS A 77 6.34 2.74 5.93
C LYS A 77 6.65 3.49 4.64
N GLY A 78 5.96 4.58 4.41
CA GLY A 78 6.18 5.47 3.28
C GLY A 78 5.73 4.88 1.94
N GLU A 79 6.56 5.04 0.91
CA GLU A 79 6.27 4.54 -0.43
C GLU A 79 6.42 3.02 -0.51
N GLY A 80 5.34 2.35 -0.88
CA GLY A 80 5.22 0.91 -0.77
C GLY A 80 5.81 0.10 -1.92
N GLU A 81 6.00 0.67 -3.10
CA GLU A 81 6.24 -0.06 -4.34
C GLU A 81 7.45 -1.00 -4.25
N VAL A 82 8.59 -0.47 -3.83
CA VAL A 82 9.83 -1.27 -3.69
C VAL A 82 9.81 -2.10 -2.41
N THR A 83 9.32 -1.52 -1.32
CA THR A 83 9.25 -2.23 -0.02
C THR A 83 8.33 -3.45 -0.11
N PHE A 84 7.20 -3.32 -0.76
CA PHE A 84 6.26 -4.43 -0.99
C PHE A 84 6.89 -5.54 -1.83
N LEU A 85 7.57 -5.19 -2.93
CA LEU A 85 8.28 -6.17 -3.75
C LEU A 85 9.33 -6.94 -2.92
N GLU A 86 10.12 -6.25 -2.11
CA GLU A 86 11.15 -6.88 -1.27
C GLU A 86 10.56 -7.76 -0.16
N VAL A 87 9.40 -7.40 0.39
CA VAL A 87 8.65 -8.26 1.32
C VAL A 87 8.13 -9.52 0.62
N LEU A 88 7.59 -9.40 -0.60
CA LEU A 88 7.20 -10.57 -1.39
C LEU A 88 8.40 -11.46 -1.72
N ASP A 89 9.55 -10.89 -2.08
CA ASP A 89 10.78 -11.65 -2.33
C ASP A 89 11.25 -12.42 -1.08
N HIS A 90 11.02 -11.88 0.12
CA HIS A 90 11.27 -12.62 1.36
C HIS A 90 10.38 -13.86 1.48
N TYR A 91 9.07 -13.73 1.27
CA TYR A 91 8.14 -14.86 1.33
C TYR A 91 8.36 -15.89 0.20
N HIS A 92 8.93 -15.46 -0.92
CA HIS A 92 9.34 -16.37 -2.01
C HIS A 92 10.73 -17.01 -1.82
N GLY A 93 11.37 -16.79 -0.68
CA GLY A 93 12.70 -17.37 -0.38
C GLY A 93 13.85 -16.77 -1.17
N LYS A 94 13.65 -15.64 -1.83
CA LYS A 94 14.71 -14.91 -2.55
C LYS A 94 15.50 -13.97 -1.64
N ARG A 95 14.98 -13.68 -0.45
CA ARG A 95 15.57 -12.79 0.54
C ARG A 95 15.36 -13.36 1.94
N ASP A 96 16.43 -13.58 2.68
CA ASP A 96 16.37 -14.28 3.96
C ASP A 96 16.05 -13.37 5.17
N ASP A 97 16.29 -12.06 5.05
CA ASP A 97 16.36 -11.16 6.21
C ASP A 97 15.56 -9.87 6.00
N LEU A 98 14.44 -9.75 6.73
CA LEU A 98 13.60 -8.56 6.74
C LEU A 98 14.33 -7.33 7.32
N SER A 99 15.32 -7.51 8.19
CA SER A 99 16.04 -6.39 8.79
C SER A 99 16.84 -5.55 7.79
N LYS A 100 17.13 -6.13 6.62
CA LYS A 100 17.81 -5.46 5.52
C LYS A 100 16.88 -4.70 4.56
N ILE A 101 15.57 -4.78 4.77
CA ILE A 101 14.58 -4.06 3.95
C ILE A 101 14.30 -2.71 4.59
N PRO A 102 14.65 -1.57 3.98
CA PRO A 102 14.30 -0.26 4.50
C PRO A 102 12.79 -0.01 4.45
N GLY A 103 12.27 0.76 5.39
CA GLY A 103 10.86 1.15 5.43
C GLY A 103 9.96 0.12 6.09
N LEU A 104 10.48 -0.76 6.94
CA LEU A 104 9.67 -1.72 7.69
C LEU A 104 9.61 -1.41 9.18
N THR A 105 8.49 -1.80 9.78
CA THR A 105 8.36 -2.09 11.20
C THR A 105 7.65 -3.43 11.30
N TYR A 106 8.25 -4.42 11.94
CA TYR A 106 7.72 -5.79 11.92
C TYR A 106 7.98 -6.53 13.25
N ARG A 107 7.25 -7.62 13.47
CA ARG A 107 7.47 -8.52 14.59
C ARG A 107 8.57 -9.51 14.26
N ASN A 108 9.52 -9.61 15.16
CA ASN A 108 10.52 -10.67 15.18
C ASN A 108 10.41 -11.35 16.55
N GLU A 109 9.74 -12.47 16.60
CA GLU A 109 9.35 -13.14 17.85
C GLU A 109 8.57 -12.18 18.78
N ASP A 110 9.11 -11.87 19.96
CA ASP A 110 8.51 -10.99 20.96
C ASP A 110 8.89 -9.50 20.77
N GLU A 111 9.76 -9.19 19.84
CA GLU A 111 10.27 -7.84 19.63
C GLU A 111 9.64 -7.16 18.42
N ILE A 112 9.47 -5.84 18.51
CA ILE A 112 9.13 -4.99 17.37
C ILE A 112 10.41 -4.35 16.84
N VAL A 113 10.83 -4.80 15.67
CA VAL A 113 12.00 -4.29 14.95
C VAL A 113 11.56 -3.20 13.98
N GLU A 114 12.32 -2.12 13.92
CA GLU A 114 12.10 -1.02 12.98
C GLU A 114 13.36 -0.76 12.17
N THR A 115 13.22 -0.80 10.85
CA THR A 115 14.30 -0.47 9.92
C THR A 115 14.29 1.02 9.56
N PRO A 116 15.40 1.58 9.08
CA PRO A 116 15.44 2.97 8.61
C PRO A 116 14.38 3.23 7.54
N TRP A 117 13.92 4.49 7.44
CA TRP A 117 13.05 4.90 6.34
C TRP A 117 13.72 4.66 4.99
N ARG A 118 12.94 4.22 4.02
CA ARG A 118 13.41 4.13 2.64
C ARG A 118 13.56 5.54 2.06
N PRO A 119 14.65 5.82 1.33
CA PRO A 119 14.73 7.03 0.52
C PRO A 119 13.60 7.08 -0.50
N VAL A 120 13.11 8.28 -0.77
CA VAL A 120 12.06 8.50 -1.78
C VAL A 120 12.49 8.01 -3.15
N MET A 121 11.56 7.37 -3.87
CA MET A 121 11.86 6.77 -5.16
C MET A 121 11.75 7.77 -6.32
N ASP A 122 12.41 7.46 -7.42
CA ASP A 122 12.19 8.10 -8.71
C ASP A 122 10.88 7.58 -9.32
N LEU A 123 9.88 8.43 -9.46
CA LEU A 123 8.55 8.07 -9.97
C LEU A 123 8.59 7.57 -11.41
N SER A 124 9.62 7.91 -12.19
CA SER A 124 9.79 7.42 -13.56
C SER A 124 10.08 5.92 -13.63
N LYS A 125 10.48 5.31 -12.51
CA LYS A 125 10.70 3.86 -12.39
C LYS A 125 9.43 3.07 -12.11
N VAL A 126 8.34 3.74 -11.72
CA VAL A 126 7.04 3.08 -11.53
C VAL A 126 6.47 2.69 -12.89
N PRO A 127 6.14 1.43 -13.14
CA PRO A 127 5.58 1.00 -14.41
C PRO A 127 4.32 1.79 -14.78
N PHE A 128 4.11 2.03 -16.07
CA PHE A 128 2.87 2.57 -16.56
C PHE A 128 1.88 1.44 -16.78
N VAL A 129 0.77 1.44 -16.03
CA VAL A 129 -0.16 0.29 -15.96
C VAL A 129 -1.28 0.34 -17.01
N TYR A 130 -1.36 1.43 -17.79
CA TYR A 130 -2.42 1.62 -18.81
C TYR A 130 -1.86 1.44 -20.22
N GLU A 131 -1.20 0.29 -20.48
CA GLU A 131 -0.59 -0.02 -21.78
C GLU A 131 -1.64 -0.23 -22.88
N HIS A 132 -2.78 -0.81 -22.52
CA HIS A 132 -3.92 -1.08 -23.39
C HIS A 132 -5.09 -0.20 -23.00
N ILE A 133 -5.14 1.01 -23.57
CA ILE A 133 -6.14 2.01 -23.19
C ILE A 133 -7.58 1.59 -23.56
N GLU A 134 -7.70 0.69 -24.53
CA GLU A 134 -8.96 0.11 -24.98
C GLU A 134 -9.70 -0.65 -23.88
N ASP A 135 -8.97 -1.23 -22.91
CA ASP A 135 -9.53 -1.94 -21.75
C ASP A 135 -10.20 -0.99 -20.74
N PHE A 136 -9.97 0.31 -20.90
CA PHE A 136 -10.46 1.36 -20.01
C PHE A 136 -11.51 2.25 -20.66
N GLU A 137 -12.07 1.86 -21.81
CA GLU A 137 -13.15 2.58 -22.46
C GLU A 137 -14.33 2.76 -21.49
N HIS A 138 -14.83 3.97 -21.37
CA HIS A 138 -15.87 4.39 -20.41
C HIS A 138 -15.49 4.27 -18.91
N LYS A 139 -14.19 4.14 -18.57
CA LYS A 139 -13.71 4.11 -17.17
C LYS A 139 -12.92 5.38 -16.85
N ILE A 140 -12.96 5.78 -15.59
CA ILE A 140 -12.11 6.86 -15.09
C ILE A 140 -10.71 6.27 -14.83
N ILE A 141 -9.69 6.87 -15.44
CA ILE A 141 -8.29 6.49 -15.24
C ILE A 141 -7.67 7.45 -14.22
N TYR A 142 -7.01 6.89 -13.21
CA TYR A 142 -6.26 7.65 -12.21
C TYR A 142 -4.78 7.63 -12.55
N TYR A 143 -4.19 8.79 -12.70
CA TYR A 143 -2.78 8.93 -13.00
C TYR A 143 -2.08 9.85 -12.01
N GLU A 144 -1.01 9.36 -11.41
CA GLU A 144 -0.16 10.13 -10.51
C GLU A 144 1.04 10.70 -11.29
N SER A 145 1.00 12.00 -11.55
CA SER A 145 2.05 12.73 -12.27
C SER A 145 3.17 13.24 -11.36
N SER A 146 2.87 13.41 -10.07
CA SER A 146 3.82 13.96 -9.09
C SER A 146 3.51 13.49 -7.67
N ARG A 147 4.53 13.42 -6.82
CA ARG A 147 4.44 13.20 -5.38
C ARG A 147 5.18 14.28 -4.61
N GLY A 148 4.75 14.49 -3.35
CA GLY A 148 5.30 15.53 -2.48
C GLY A 148 4.60 16.86 -2.66
N CYS A 149 4.89 17.80 -1.76
CA CYS A 149 4.30 19.13 -1.77
C CYS A 149 5.33 20.14 -1.27
N PRO A 150 5.53 21.27 -1.96
CA PRO A 150 6.50 22.28 -1.54
C PRO A 150 6.03 23.11 -0.34
N PHE A 151 4.73 23.01 0.02
CA PHE A 151 4.14 23.78 1.11
C PHE A 151 4.30 23.09 2.47
N SER A 152 4.26 23.89 3.55
CA SER A 152 4.46 23.42 4.92
C SER A 152 3.19 23.59 5.76
N CYS A 153 2.06 23.14 5.26
CA CYS A 153 0.79 23.23 5.97
C CYS A 153 0.80 22.32 7.21
N SER A 154 0.56 22.88 8.38
CA SER A 154 0.68 22.16 9.67
C SER A 154 -0.30 21.00 9.86
N TYR A 155 -1.39 20.97 9.11
CA TYR A 155 -2.43 19.96 9.15
C TYR A 155 -2.35 18.94 8.00
N CYS A 156 -1.39 19.08 7.08
CA CYS A 156 -1.32 18.28 5.87
C CYS A 156 -0.17 17.29 5.91
N LEU A 157 -0.48 16.01 5.80
CA LEU A 157 0.52 14.93 5.79
C LEU A 157 1.52 15.08 4.63
N SER A 158 1.07 15.56 3.46
CA SER A 158 1.95 15.80 2.30
C SER A 158 3.03 16.86 2.55
N SER A 159 2.93 17.65 3.63
CA SER A 159 3.96 18.62 4.03
C SER A 159 5.19 17.98 4.68
N ILE A 160 5.13 16.71 5.03
CA ILE A 160 6.25 15.97 5.64
C ILE A 160 7.32 15.68 4.59
N ASP A 161 6.91 15.23 3.40
CA ASP A 161 7.80 15.07 2.25
C ASP A 161 7.77 16.33 1.38
N LYS A 162 8.73 17.22 1.63
CA LYS A 162 8.88 18.48 0.90
C LYS A 162 9.51 18.32 -0.48
N CYS A 163 9.91 17.11 -0.84
CA CYS A 163 10.56 16.82 -2.11
C CYS A 163 9.51 16.59 -3.21
N LEU A 164 9.12 17.66 -3.90
CA LEU A 164 8.24 17.56 -5.06
C LEU A 164 8.97 16.83 -6.19
N ARG A 165 8.43 15.68 -6.60
CA ARG A 165 8.97 14.83 -7.65
C ARG A 165 7.95 14.66 -8.76
N PHE A 166 8.41 14.63 -9.99
CA PHE A 166 7.58 14.45 -11.17
C PHE A 166 7.90 13.12 -11.84
N ARG A 167 6.89 12.50 -12.40
CA ARG A 167 7.04 11.36 -13.28
C ARG A 167 7.42 11.83 -14.69
N ASN A 168 8.21 11.04 -15.40
CA ASN A 168 8.44 11.26 -16.82
C ASN A 168 7.11 11.16 -17.58
N LEU A 169 6.74 12.19 -18.33
CA LEU A 169 5.48 12.28 -19.08
C LEU A 169 5.51 11.53 -20.42
N SER A 170 6.67 11.05 -20.85
CA SER A 170 6.80 10.37 -22.16
C SER A 170 5.79 9.24 -22.39
N PRO A 171 5.55 8.32 -21.45
CA PRO A 171 4.54 7.26 -21.62
C PRO A 171 3.10 7.80 -21.71
N VAL A 172 2.79 8.88 -20.98
CA VAL A 172 1.45 9.51 -20.93
C VAL A 172 1.14 10.22 -22.23
N TYR A 173 2.14 10.87 -22.82
CA TYR A 173 1.99 11.61 -24.07
C TYR A 173 1.55 10.69 -25.22
N TYR A 174 2.15 9.52 -25.32
CA TYR A 174 1.75 8.52 -26.32
C TYR A 174 0.32 8.02 -26.13
N THR A 175 -0.10 7.77 -24.89
CA THR A 175 -1.43 7.25 -24.60
C THR A 175 -2.51 8.30 -24.82
N HIS A 176 -2.22 9.56 -24.46
CA HIS A 176 -3.17 10.67 -24.61
C HIS A 176 -3.36 11.08 -26.08
N LEU A 177 -2.29 11.10 -26.86
CA LEU A 177 -2.39 11.36 -28.31
C LEU A 177 -3.17 10.28 -29.05
N ARG A 178 -2.96 9.00 -28.73
CA ARG A 178 -3.71 7.90 -29.33
C ARG A 178 -5.22 7.99 -29.03
N ALA A 179 -5.59 8.38 -27.80
CA ALA A 179 -6.99 8.55 -27.43
C ALA A 179 -7.68 9.67 -28.24
N HIS A 180 -6.95 10.70 -28.67
CA HIS A 180 -7.47 11.77 -29.51
C HIS A 180 -7.49 11.42 -31.02
N GLU A 181 -6.58 10.59 -31.47
CA GLU A 181 -6.53 10.15 -32.89
C GLU A 181 -7.65 9.17 -33.25
N THR A 182 -8.24 8.48 -32.28
CA THR A 182 -9.36 7.54 -32.49
C THR A 182 -10.74 8.22 -32.50
N LEU A 183 -10.81 9.53 -32.26
CA LEU A 183 -12.06 10.33 -32.25
C LEU A 183 -12.24 11.19 -33.52
N SER A 184 -11.45 10.99 -34.57
CA SER A 184 -11.57 11.65 -35.87
C SER A 184 -12.11 10.74 -36.94
#